data_fe5e563b4a886690b248e374b65da186
#
_entry.id   fe5e563b4a886690b248e374b65da186
#
_cell.length_a   1.000
_cell.length_b   1.000
_cell.length_c   1.000
_cell.angle_alpha   90.00
_cell.angle_beta   90.00
_cell.angle_gamma   90.00
#
_symmetry.space_group_name_H-M   'P 1'
#
loop_
_entity.id
_entity.type
_entity.pdbx_description
1 polymer ?
#
loop_
_entity_poly.entity_id
_entity_poly.type
_entity_poly.pdbx_seq_one_letter_code
_entity_poly.pdbx_strand_id
1 'polypeptide(L)'
;MGETAAQSATHETREAPIASRKPRPEIVGPDTPEAPFPILLEGEVQRGFGRGGKDLGCPTANLPDESLPSMSTVTETGVYYGYAQVSPYNKEGKLILSEEESSVLPMVMSFGQNPFFKNKHLTAEIHIMHEIKSDFYGHVMKAVVLGYIRPELNYTTQEALIEDIETDKRVAMRCLEREGYQKFKLDPHFGLVLGPKL
;
A
#
# COMPACT_ATOMS: atom_id res chain seq x y z
N MET A 1 -17.85 -12.43 43.42
CA MET A 1 -16.68 -11.80 42.86
C MET A 1 -16.21 -12.73 41.75
N GLY A 2 -16.57 -12.44 40.53
CA GLY A 2 -16.22 -13.23 39.36
C GLY A 2 -15.29 -12.37 38.45
N GLU A 3 -14.03 -12.77 38.38
CA GLU A 3 -13.07 -12.21 37.43
C GLU A 3 -13.38 -12.75 36.05
N THR A 4 -13.79 -11.86 35.16
CA THR A 4 -13.89 -12.12 33.73
C THR A 4 -12.48 -11.99 33.14
N ALA A 5 -11.84 -13.14 32.89
CA ALA A 5 -10.59 -13.19 32.13
C ALA A 5 -10.86 -12.75 30.67
N ALA A 6 -10.33 -11.60 30.32
CA ALA A 6 -10.24 -11.17 28.93
C ALA A 6 -9.28 -12.10 28.17
N GLN A 7 -9.83 -12.94 27.29
CA GLN A 7 -9.03 -13.73 26.37
C GLN A 7 -8.37 -12.80 25.35
N SER A 8 -7.08 -12.54 25.55
CA SER A 8 -6.23 -11.91 24.55
C SER A 8 -6.10 -12.90 23.38
N ALA A 9 -6.63 -12.54 22.23
CA ALA A 9 -6.41 -13.27 21.00
C ALA A 9 -4.91 -13.18 20.64
N THR A 10 -4.17 -14.24 20.95
CA THR A 10 -2.81 -14.42 20.48
C THR A 10 -2.87 -14.72 18.98
N HIS A 11 -2.53 -13.75 18.16
CA HIS A 11 -2.22 -14.03 16.75
C HIS A 11 -0.99 -14.93 16.70
N GLU A 12 -1.21 -16.23 16.50
CA GLU A 12 -0.14 -17.15 16.12
C GLU A 12 0.51 -16.62 14.85
N THR A 13 1.82 -16.41 14.90
CA THR A 13 2.65 -16.12 13.73
C THR A 13 2.65 -17.35 12.82
N ARG A 14 1.69 -17.45 11.91
CA ARG A 14 1.77 -18.40 10.83
C ARG A 14 2.82 -17.88 9.85
N GLU A 15 3.87 -18.69 9.62
CA GLU A 15 4.75 -18.44 8.49
C GLU A 15 3.91 -18.34 7.22
N ALA A 16 4.18 -17.30 6.40
CA ALA A 16 3.47 -17.14 5.14
C ALA A 16 3.66 -18.40 4.27
N PRO A 17 2.62 -18.89 3.60
CA PRO A 17 2.72 -20.07 2.76
C PRO A 17 3.71 -19.84 1.62
N ILE A 18 4.42 -20.90 1.23
CA ILE A 18 5.31 -20.85 0.05
C ILE A 18 4.46 -20.56 -1.19
N ALA A 19 4.93 -19.62 -2.02
CA ALA A 19 4.28 -19.25 -3.27
C ALA A 19 4.03 -20.50 -4.12
N SER A 20 2.77 -20.76 -4.46
CA SER A 20 2.38 -21.82 -5.36
C SER A 20 1.99 -21.23 -6.71
N ARG A 21 2.38 -21.88 -7.83
CA ARG A 21 2.06 -21.44 -9.20
C ARG A 21 0.58 -21.65 -9.58
N LYS A 22 -0.34 -21.46 -8.66
CA LYS A 22 -1.77 -21.46 -9.00
C LYS A 22 -2.09 -20.22 -9.83
N PRO A 23 -2.85 -20.38 -10.94
CA PRO A 23 -3.33 -19.23 -11.70
C PRO A 23 -4.08 -18.27 -10.75
N ARG A 24 -3.73 -16.99 -10.78
CA ARG A 24 -4.46 -15.98 -10.02
C ARG A 24 -5.62 -15.44 -10.85
N PRO A 25 -6.72 -15.06 -10.20
CA PRO A 25 -7.77 -14.31 -10.87
C PRO A 25 -7.20 -13.04 -11.50
N GLU A 26 -7.65 -12.70 -12.69
CA GLU A 26 -7.27 -11.45 -13.37
C GLU A 26 -7.92 -10.23 -12.75
N ILE A 27 -9.06 -10.41 -12.09
CA ILE A 27 -9.83 -9.39 -11.39
C ILE A 27 -10.24 -9.98 -10.03
N VAL A 28 -10.13 -9.20 -8.99
CA VAL A 28 -10.52 -9.54 -7.62
C VAL A 28 -11.52 -8.52 -7.06
N GLY A 29 -12.30 -8.97 -6.08
CA GLY A 29 -13.31 -8.15 -5.41
C GLY A 29 -14.54 -7.86 -6.29
N PRO A 30 -15.56 -7.21 -5.69
CA PRO A 30 -16.82 -6.86 -6.35
C PRO A 30 -16.65 -5.74 -7.37
N ASP A 31 -17.71 -5.39 -8.12
CA ASP A 31 -17.67 -4.34 -9.15
C ASP A 31 -17.52 -2.92 -8.57
N THR A 32 -17.82 -2.75 -7.30
CA THR A 32 -17.57 -1.52 -6.52
C THR A 32 -16.93 -1.89 -5.18
N PRO A 33 -16.08 -1.03 -4.61
CA PRO A 33 -15.54 -1.28 -3.27
C PRO A 33 -16.65 -1.47 -2.24
N GLU A 34 -16.50 -2.53 -1.42
CA GLU A 34 -17.38 -2.84 -0.30
C GLU A 34 -16.60 -2.77 1.01
N ALA A 35 -17.32 -2.58 2.13
CA ALA A 35 -16.68 -2.53 3.44
C ALA A 35 -15.67 -3.68 3.65
N PRO A 36 -14.48 -3.42 4.21
CA PRO A 36 -14.07 -2.18 4.89
C PRO A 36 -13.57 -1.05 3.96
N PHE A 37 -13.57 -1.24 2.64
CA PHE A 37 -13.07 -0.24 1.68
C PHE A 37 -14.12 0.84 1.35
N PRO A 38 -13.69 2.09 1.05
CA PRO A 38 -12.31 2.57 0.95
C PRO A 38 -11.67 2.77 2.33
N ILE A 39 -10.34 2.56 2.41
CA ILE A 39 -9.54 2.92 3.58
C ILE A 39 -8.61 4.05 3.20
N LEU A 40 -8.59 5.11 4.01
CA LEU A 40 -7.83 6.32 3.75
C LEU A 40 -6.55 6.31 4.60
N LEU A 41 -5.41 6.53 3.95
CA LEU A 41 -4.11 6.64 4.59
C LEU A 41 -3.48 7.97 4.24
N GLU A 42 -2.78 8.58 5.21
CA GLU A 42 -2.00 9.80 5.00
C GLU A 42 -0.78 9.79 5.93
N GLY A 43 0.37 10.16 5.40
CA GLY A 43 1.58 10.27 6.19
C GLY A 43 2.78 10.77 5.41
N GLU A 44 3.83 11.14 6.14
CA GLU A 44 5.12 11.49 5.56
C GLU A 44 5.86 10.22 5.10
N VAL A 45 6.29 10.21 3.85
CA VAL A 45 7.02 9.08 3.27
C VAL A 45 8.36 8.89 3.97
N GLN A 46 8.55 7.71 4.55
CA GLN A 46 9.76 7.32 5.26
C GLN A 46 10.65 6.41 4.40
N ARG A 47 11.94 6.40 4.71
CA ARG A 47 12.86 5.42 4.14
C ARG A 47 12.49 4.04 4.65
N GLY A 48 12.34 3.09 3.73
CA GLY A 48 12.23 1.68 4.07
C GLY A 48 13.57 1.09 4.48
N PHE A 49 13.55 -0.18 4.82
CA PHE A 49 14.74 -0.90 5.30
C PHE A 49 15.75 -1.25 4.21
N GLY A 50 15.60 -0.70 2.99
CA GLY A 50 16.57 -0.83 1.90
C GLY A 50 16.74 -2.24 1.35
N ARG A 51 15.68 -3.07 1.38
CA ARG A 51 15.74 -4.48 0.95
C ARG A 51 15.58 -4.69 -0.55
N GLY A 52 16.05 -3.75 -1.36
CA GLY A 52 16.19 -4.00 -2.79
C GLY A 52 14.96 -3.75 -3.66
N GLY A 53 13.92 -3.06 -3.17
CA GLY A 53 12.77 -2.71 -4.02
C GLY A 53 13.19 -1.94 -5.27
N LYS A 54 14.18 -1.04 -5.17
CA LYS A 54 14.77 -0.36 -6.35
C LYS A 54 15.49 -1.36 -7.26
N ASP A 55 16.22 -2.30 -6.71
CA ASP A 55 16.97 -3.31 -7.48
C ASP A 55 16.04 -4.30 -8.18
N LEU A 56 14.83 -4.48 -7.63
CA LEU A 56 13.76 -5.31 -8.21
C LEU A 56 12.89 -4.55 -9.23
N GLY A 57 13.18 -3.27 -9.53
CA GLY A 57 12.34 -2.44 -10.37
C GLY A 57 10.98 -2.06 -9.75
N CYS A 58 10.82 -2.25 -8.45
CA CYS A 58 9.59 -1.96 -7.71
C CYS A 58 9.90 -1.10 -6.47
N PRO A 59 10.29 0.19 -6.64
CA PRO A 59 10.53 1.07 -5.52
C PRO A 59 9.28 1.24 -4.67
N THR A 60 9.43 1.14 -3.34
CA THR A 60 8.33 1.28 -2.39
C THR A 60 8.54 2.47 -1.47
N ALA A 61 7.43 3.11 -1.10
CA ALA A 61 7.33 4.16 -0.12
C ALA A 61 6.72 3.60 1.18
N ASN A 62 7.37 3.82 2.31
CA ASN A 62 6.86 3.39 3.60
C ASN A 62 6.07 4.52 4.24
N LEU A 63 4.88 4.21 4.75
CA LEU A 63 4.12 5.12 5.60
C LEU A 63 4.46 4.87 7.07
N PRO A 64 4.41 5.93 7.91
CA PRO A 64 4.66 5.82 9.34
C PRO A 64 3.52 5.08 10.05
N ASP A 65 3.82 4.54 11.24
CA ASP A 65 2.86 3.78 12.05
C ASP A 65 1.59 4.58 12.37
N GLU A 66 1.70 5.90 12.49
CA GLU A 66 0.58 6.81 12.76
C GLU A 66 -0.44 6.86 11.61
N SER A 67 -0.06 6.43 10.42
CA SER A 67 -0.94 6.30 9.26
C SER A 67 -1.77 5.02 9.25
N LEU A 68 -1.40 4.03 10.06
CA LEU A 68 -1.94 2.67 10.00
C LEU A 68 -3.20 2.39 10.83
N PRO A 69 -3.65 3.23 11.79
CA PRO A 69 -4.87 2.95 12.54
C PRO A 69 -6.09 2.70 11.65
N SER A 70 -6.17 3.35 10.48
CA SER A 70 -7.23 3.12 9.50
C SER A 70 -7.24 1.70 8.95
N MET A 71 -6.09 1.01 8.93
CA MET A 71 -5.96 -0.39 8.51
C MET A 71 -6.42 -1.38 9.59
N SER A 72 -6.76 -0.93 10.80
CA SER A 72 -7.27 -1.81 11.87
C SER A 72 -8.62 -2.47 11.53
N THR A 73 -9.31 -1.96 10.51
CA THR A 73 -10.57 -2.54 10.01
C THR A 73 -10.37 -3.78 9.16
N VAL A 74 -9.15 -4.05 8.68
CA VAL A 74 -8.81 -5.27 7.94
C VAL A 74 -8.13 -6.26 8.87
N THR A 75 -8.45 -7.53 8.70
CA THR A 75 -7.92 -8.64 9.51
C THR A 75 -6.76 -9.36 8.84
N GLU A 76 -6.56 -9.13 7.55
CA GLU A 76 -5.61 -9.87 6.73
C GLU A 76 -4.41 -9.01 6.38
N THR A 77 -3.22 -9.60 6.53
CA THR A 77 -2.00 -9.07 5.92
C THR A 77 -1.88 -9.56 4.48
N GLY A 78 -1.25 -8.77 3.62
CA GLY A 78 -1.12 -9.15 2.22
C GLY A 78 -0.95 -7.97 1.27
N VAL A 79 -1.33 -8.20 0.02
CA VAL A 79 -1.22 -7.21 -1.05
C VAL A 79 -2.58 -6.59 -1.34
N TYR A 80 -2.60 -5.27 -1.36
CA TYR A 80 -3.78 -4.42 -1.59
C TYR A 80 -3.57 -3.56 -2.83
N TYR A 81 -4.64 -2.96 -3.35
CA TYR A 81 -4.58 -2.02 -4.47
C TYR A 81 -5.46 -0.80 -4.24
N GLY A 82 -5.16 0.27 -4.98
CA GLY A 82 -5.89 1.52 -4.91
C GLY A 82 -5.20 2.64 -5.67
N TYR A 83 -5.37 3.84 -5.16
CA TYR A 83 -4.74 5.04 -5.69
C TYR A 83 -3.89 5.71 -4.62
N ALA A 84 -2.81 6.36 -5.05
CA ALA A 84 -1.98 7.20 -4.19
C ALA A 84 -1.65 8.52 -4.87
N GLN A 85 -1.38 9.54 -4.06
CA GLN A 85 -0.90 10.84 -4.49
C GLN A 85 0.22 11.29 -3.56
N VAL A 86 1.31 11.77 -4.14
CA VAL A 86 2.42 12.35 -3.40
C VAL A 86 2.38 13.87 -3.55
N SER A 87 2.50 14.61 -2.46
CA SER A 87 2.65 16.06 -2.53
C SER A 87 3.83 16.44 -3.40
N PRO A 88 3.71 17.38 -4.36
CA PRO A 88 4.85 17.83 -5.15
C PRO A 88 5.87 18.62 -4.34
N TYR A 89 5.49 19.10 -3.15
CA TYR A 89 6.34 19.89 -2.28
C TYR A 89 6.89 19.01 -1.15
N ASN A 90 8.19 19.16 -0.89
CA ASN A 90 8.80 18.58 0.29
C ASN A 90 8.42 19.40 1.56
N LYS A 91 8.86 18.95 2.73
CA LYS A 91 8.57 19.61 4.01
C LYS A 91 9.15 21.03 4.15
N GLU A 92 10.15 21.37 3.34
CA GLU A 92 10.71 22.73 3.26
C GLU A 92 9.90 23.62 2.28
N GLY A 93 8.82 23.10 1.68
CA GLY A 93 8.00 23.83 0.72
C GLY A 93 8.61 23.94 -0.68
N LYS A 94 9.69 23.21 -0.97
CA LYS A 94 10.33 23.20 -2.28
C LYS A 94 9.58 22.25 -3.22
N LEU A 95 9.26 22.75 -4.42
CA LEU A 95 8.69 21.94 -5.51
C LEU A 95 9.75 20.97 -6.03
N ILE A 96 9.48 19.68 -5.95
CA ILE A 96 10.37 18.58 -6.36
C ILE A 96 9.75 17.76 -7.49
N LEU A 97 8.48 17.31 -7.32
CA LEU A 97 7.80 16.46 -8.27
C LEU A 97 7.05 17.27 -9.33
N SER A 98 7.03 16.76 -10.54
CA SER A 98 6.21 17.32 -11.64
C SER A 98 4.71 17.13 -11.35
N GLU A 99 3.86 17.78 -12.15
CA GLU A 99 2.42 17.63 -12.11
C GLU A 99 2.00 16.18 -12.38
N GLU A 100 2.65 15.51 -13.32
CA GLU A 100 2.40 14.11 -13.65
C GLU A 100 2.75 13.19 -12.47
N GLU A 101 3.94 13.36 -11.88
CA GLU A 101 4.42 12.55 -10.74
C GLU A 101 3.63 12.78 -9.45
N SER A 102 2.96 13.93 -9.30
CA SER A 102 2.13 14.29 -8.15
C SER A 102 0.62 14.15 -8.42
N SER A 103 0.23 13.61 -9.56
CA SER A 103 -1.15 13.28 -9.86
C SER A 103 -1.63 12.08 -9.04
N VAL A 104 -2.94 11.79 -9.10
CA VAL A 104 -3.50 10.58 -8.46
C VAL A 104 -3.19 9.38 -9.34
N LEU A 105 -2.32 8.50 -8.87
CA LEU A 105 -1.73 7.38 -9.60
C LEU A 105 -2.18 6.04 -9.02
N PRO A 106 -2.30 4.98 -9.85
CA PRO A 106 -2.53 3.63 -9.37
C PRO A 106 -1.41 3.15 -8.47
N MET A 107 -1.75 2.33 -7.46
CA MET A 107 -0.77 1.76 -6.54
C MET A 107 -1.10 0.31 -6.17
N VAL A 108 -0.08 -0.45 -5.82
CA VAL A 108 -0.17 -1.66 -5.02
C VAL A 108 0.52 -1.42 -3.67
N MET A 109 0.01 -2.06 -2.63
CA MET A 109 0.52 -1.89 -1.27
C MET A 109 0.71 -3.26 -0.62
N SER A 110 1.88 -3.50 -0.06
CA SER A 110 2.09 -4.59 0.90
C SER A 110 1.76 -4.08 2.29
N PHE A 111 0.85 -4.77 2.98
CA PHE A 111 0.51 -4.50 4.37
C PHE A 111 0.77 -5.75 5.18
N GLY A 112 1.75 -5.72 6.08
CA GLY A 112 2.14 -6.90 6.80
C GLY A 112 3.09 -6.65 7.96
N GLN A 113 3.48 -7.74 8.62
CA GLN A 113 4.42 -7.67 9.73
C GLN A 113 5.85 -7.55 9.21
N ASN A 114 6.60 -6.62 9.78
CA ASN A 114 8.02 -6.55 9.52
C ASN A 114 8.75 -7.66 10.33
N PRO A 115 9.33 -8.68 9.67
CA PRO A 115 9.96 -9.81 10.34
C PRO A 115 11.21 -9.45 11.17
N PHE A 116 11.77 -8.24 10.98
CA PHE A 116 12.98 -7.79 11.66
C PHE A 116 12.71 -7.08 13.00
N PHE A 117 11.48 -6.71 13.27
CA PHE A 117 11.10 -6.21 14.59
C PHE A 117 10.59 -7.34 15.47
N LYS A 118 11.25 -7.57 16.60
CA LYS A 118 10.77 -8.51 17.64
C LYS A 118 9.38 -8.14 18.18
N ASN A 119 8.98 -6.89 18.03
CA ASN A 119 7.64 -6.40 18.28
C ASN A 119 6.90 -6.38 16.94
N LYS A 120 5.76 -7.02 16.85
CA LYS A 120 4.89 -7.20 15.68
C LYS A 120 4.41 -5.86 15.09
N HIS A 121 5.32 -5.04 14.55
CA HIS A 121 4.97 -3.81 13.85
C HIS A 121 4.42 -4.13 12.47
N LEU A 122 3.22 -3.67 12.20
CA LEU A 122 2.66 -3.67 10.85
C LEU A 122 3.28 -2.53 10.06
N THR A 123 3.57 -2.78 8.80
CA THR A 123 4.10 -1.78 7.86
C THR A 123 3.21 -1.72 6.62
N ALA A 124 3.07 -0.53 6.05
CA ALA A 124 2.47 -0.32 4.75
C ALA A 124 3.55 0.19 3.78
N GLU A 125 3.87 -0.64 2.81
CA GLU A 125 4.83 -0.35 1.74
C GLU A 125 4.07 -0.16 0.43
N ILE A 126 4.03 1.08 -0.07
CA ILE A 126 3.27 1.46 -1.26
C ILE A 126 4.22 1.54 -2.46
N HIS A 127 3.91 0.81 -3.52
CA HIS A 127 4.50 0.96 -4.85
C HIS A 127 3.52 1.73 -5.74
N ILE A 128 3.91 2.93 -6.14
CA ILE A 128 3.17 3.71 -7.14
C ILE A 128 3.50 3.14 -8.52
N MET A 129 2.49 2.78 -9.29
CA MET A 129 2.66 2.19 -10.63
C MET A 129 2.92 3.27 -11.70
N HIS A 130 3.90 4.10 -11.41
CA HIS A 130 4.40 5.16 -12.28
C HIS A 130 5.88 5.40 -11.95
N GLU A 131 6.68 5.76 -12.95
CA GLU A 131 8.08 6.10 -12.74
C GLU A 131 8.21 7.52 -12.15
N ILE A 132 8.61 7.59 -10.89
CA ILE A 132 8.96 8.86 -10.23
C ILE A 132 10.49 8.96 -10.21
N LYS A 133 11.03 9.97 -10.89
CA LYS A 133 12.47 10.12 -11.13
C LYS A 133 13.22 10.62 -9.88
N SER A 134 12.55 11.44 -9.08
CA SER A 134 13.13 12.03 -7.87
C SER A 134 12.81 11.20 -6.64
N ASP A 135 13.71 11.16 -5.68
CA ASP A 135 13.39 10.68 -4.34
C ASP A 135 12.39 11.64 -3.68
N PHE A 136 11.36 11.09 -3.03
CA PHE A 136 10.30 11.86 -2.39
C PHE A 136 10.12 11.52 -0.90
N TYR A 137 11.22 11.14 -0.23
CA TYR A 137 11.23 11.01 1.24
C TYR A 137 10.92 12.35 1.90
N GLY A 138 10.10 12.33 2.94
CA GLY A 138 9.66 13.53 3.63
C GLY A 138 8.51 14.28 2.94
N HIS A 139 8.04 13.80 1.78
CA HIS A 139 6.81 14.31 1.17
C HIS A 139 5.59 13.67 1.84
N VAL A 140 4.48 14.40 1.90
CA VAL A 140 3.21 13.81 2.32
C VAL A 140 2.66 12.95 1.19
N MET A 141 2.31 11.71 1.52
CA MET A 141 1.57 10.81 0.65
C MET A 141 0.18 10.57 1.21
N LYS A 142 -0.80 10.57 0.32
CA LYS A 142 -2.17 10.14 0.58
C LYS A 142 -2.47 8.91 -0.25
N ALA A 143 -3.19 7.95 0.34
CA ALA A 143 -3.61 6.76 -0.38
C ALA A 143 -5.07 6.41 -0.06
N VAL A 144 -5.77 5.88 -1.06
CA VAL A 144 -7.10 5.32 -0.95
C VAL A 144 -7.00 3.84 -1.32
N VAL A 145 -7.06 2.98 -0.31
CA VAL A 145 -7.02 1.53 -0.50
C VAL A 145 -8.42 1.06 -0.86
N LEU A 146 -8.56 0.28 -1.94
CA LEU A 146 -9.83 -0.05 -2.54
C LEU A 146 -10.14 -1.55 -2.61
N GLY A 147 -9.14 -2.39 -2.35
CA GLY A 147 -9.36 -3.83 -2.36
C GLY A 147 -8.11 -4.63 -2.01
N TYR A 148 -8.34 -5.92 -1.79
CA TYR A 148 -7.35 -6.92 -1.42
C TYR A 148 -7.08 -7.85 -2.58
N ILE A 149 -5.81 -8.18 -2.84
CA ILE A 149 -5.41 -9.07 -3.93
C ILE A 149 -5.15 -10.48 -3.40
N ARG A 150 -4.26 -10.61 -2.39
CA ARG A 150 -3.79 -11.90 -1.89
C ARG A 150 -3.07 -11.79 -0.55
N PRO A 151 -2.91 -12.91 0.19
CA PRO A 151 -2.05 -12.95 1.37
C PRO A 151 -0.57 -12.76 0.99
N GLU A 152 0.24 -12.45 1.99
CA GLU A 152 1.70 -12.51 1.87
C GLU A 152 2.14 -13.95 1.53
N LEU A 153 3.20 -14.06 0.74
CA LEU A 153 3.81 -15.33 0.35
C LEU A 153 5.31 -15.29 0.59
N ASN A 154 5.87 -16.43 0.97
CA ASN A 154 7.31 -16.63 1.03
C ASN A 154 7.81 -17.13 -0.33
N TYR A 155 8.89 -16.54 -0.82
CA TYR A 155 9.49 -16.87 -2.10
C TYR A 155 10.83 -17.55 -1.89
N THR A 156 11.06 -18.61 -2.66
CA THR A 156 12.33 -19.33 -2.66
C THR A 156 13.35 -18.74 -3.62
N THR A 157 12.89 -17.92 -4.58
CA THR A 157 13.75 -17.24 -5.55
C THR A 157 13.27 -15.80 -5.78
N GLN A 158 14.18 -14.93 -6.19
CA GLN A 158 13.90 -13.54 -6.51
C GLN A 158 13.03 -13.41 -7.76
N GLU A 159 13.23 -14.28 -8.74
CA GLU A 159 12.46 -14.31 -9.98
C GLU A 159 10.97 -14.59 -9.70
N ALA A 160 10.68 -15.54 -8.79
CA ALA A 160 9.30 -15.83 -8.39
C ALA A 160 8.64 -14.64 -7.69
N LEU A 161 9.38 -13.89 -6.88
CA LEU A 161 8.90 -12.66 -6.26
C LEU A 161 8.58 -11.60 -7.32
N ILE A 162 9.47 -11.37 -8.28
CA ILE A 162 9.28 -10.38 -9.35
C ILE A 162 8.05 -10.75 -10.21
N GLU A 163 7.91 -12.02 -10.59
CA GLU A 163 6.75 -12.51 -11.37
C GLU A 163 5.43 -12.24 -10.64
N ASP A 164 5.41 -12.44 -9.32
CA ASP A 164 4.24 -12.21 -8.49
C ASP A 164 3.93 -10.71 -8.35
N ILE A 165 4.95 -9.86 -8.18
CA ILE A 165 4.77 -8.40 -8.14
C ILE A 165 4.17 -7.91 -9.48
N GLU A 166 4.69 -8.36 -10.62
CA GLU A 166 4.15 -7.99 -11.93
C GLU A 166 2.72 -8.50 -12.13
N THR A 167 2.39 -9.66 -11.56
CA THR A 167 1.02 -10.18 -11.58
C THR A 167 0.10 -9.33 -10.72
N ASP A 168 0.50 -8.95 -9.51
CA ASP A 168 -0.27 -8.07 -8.63
C ASP A 168 -0.55 -6.71 -9.28
N LYS A 169 0.44 -6.12 -9.96
CA LYS A 169 0.29 -4.88 -10.72
C LYS A 169 -0.76 -5.01 -11.84
N ARG A 170 -0.72 -6.11 -12.61
CA ARG A 170 -1.72 -6.36 -13.66
C ARG A 170 -3.12 -6.52 -13.10
N VAL A 171 -3.28 -7.29 -12.01
CA VAL A 171 -4.56 -7.46 -11.31
C VAL A 171 -5.08 -6.13 -10.79
N ALA A 172 -4.22 -5.34 -10.14
CA ALA A 172 -4.58 -4.01 -9.63
C ALA A 172 -5.09 -3.09 -10.75
N MET A 173 -4.37 -3.01 -11.87
CA MET A 173 -4.79 -2.17 -13.02
C MET A 173 -6.18 -2.58 -13.52
N ARG A 174 -6.41 -3.88 -13.77
CA ARG A 174 -7.72 -4.37 -14.24
C ARG A 174 -8.83 -4.11 -13.22
N CYS A 175 -8.54 -4.24 -11.93
CA CYS A 175 -9.51 -3.91 -10.89
C CYS A 175 -9.86 -2.42 -10.91
N LEU A 176 -8.88 -1.54 -11.08
CA LEU A 176 -9.05 -0.09 -11.09
C LEU A 176 -9.67 0.46 -12.38
N GLU A 177 -9.67 -0.30 -13.49
CA GLU A 177 -10.36 0.05 -14.75
C GLU A 177 -11.88 -0.02 -14.64
N ARG A 178 -12.44 -0.69 -13.64
CA ARG A 178 -13.89 -0.77 -13.41
C ARG A 178 -14.44 0.60 -13.00
N GLU A 179 -15.59 0.97 -13.54
CA GLU A 179 -16.24 2.27 -13.29
C GLU A 179 -16.42 2.57 -11.80
N GLY A 180 -16.83 1.57 -11.00
CA GLY A 180 -17.01 1.69 -9.57
C GLY A 180 -15.71 2.06 -8.80
N TYR A 181 -14.53 1.83 -9.40
CA TYR A 181 -13.23 2.15 -8.83
C TYR A 181 -12.63 3.45 -9.39
N GLN A 182 -12.85 3.74 -10.67
CA GLN A 182 -12.28 4.94 -11.31
C GLN A 182 -12.69 6.26 -10.65
N LYS A 183 -13.90 6.33 -10.11
CA LYS A 183 -14.41 7.51 -9.40
C LYS A 183 -13.53 7.92 -8.22
N PHE A 184 -12.81 6.99 -7.60
CA PHE A 184 -11.94 7.27 -6.46
C PHE A 184 -10.64 8.02 -6.84
N LYS A 185 -10.34 8.20 -8.12
CA LYS A 185 -9.32 9.18 -8.55
C LYS A 185 -9.68 10.62 -8.17
N LEU A 186 -10.96 10.89 -7.99
CA LEU A 186 -11.49 12.21 -7.64
C LEU A 186 -11.92 12.25 -6.15
N ASP A 187 -11.47 11.29 -5.34
CA ASP A 187 -11.81 11.26 -3.93
C ASP A 187 -11.33 12.54 -3.23
N PRO A 188 -12.19 13.20 -2.42
CA PRO A 188 -11.82 14.43 -1.70
C PRO A 188 -10.59 14.27 -0.78
N HIS A 189 -10.26 13.04 -0.38
CA HIS A 189 -9.07 12.76 0.42
C HIS A 189 -7.79 13.24 -0.27
N PHE A 190 -7.68 13.11 -1.59
CA PHE A 190 -6.51 13.58 -2.33
C PHE A 190 -6.37 15.10 -2.31
N GLY A 191 -7.48 15.84 -2.32
CA GLY A 191 -7.49 17.30 -2.25
C GLY A 191 -6.82 17.97 -3.47
N LEU A 192 -6.99 19.29 -3.57
CA LEU A 192 -6.12 20.10 -4.42
C LEU A 192 -4.77 20.23 -3.71
N VAL A 193 -3.68 19.85 -4.37
CA VAL A 193 -2.34 20.09 -3.87
C VAL A 193 -2.06 21.59 -3.99
N LEU A 194 -2.55 22.34 -3.00
CA LEU A 194 -2.24 23.76 -2.88
C LEU A 194 -0.78 23.86 -2.42
N GLY A 195 0.00 24.64 -3.14
CA GLY A 195 1.34 25.01 -2.69
C GLY A 195 1.33 25.65 -1.29
N PRO A 196 2.50 25.81 -0.66
CA PRO A 196 2.58 26.41 0.65
C PRO A 196 1.84 27.75 0.64
N LYS A 197 0.97 27.95 1.63
CA LYS A 197 0.37 29.29 1.85
C LYS A 197 1.53 30.25 2.12
N LEU A 198 1.73 31.20 1.20
CA LEU A 198 2.65 32.33 1.35
C LEU A 198 2.32 33.11 2.62
#